data_d28bc246eb5882a8c85cb1fd201fd80e
#
_entry.id   d28bc246eb5882a8c85cb1fd201fd80e
#
_cell.length_a   1.000
_cell.length_b   1.000
_cell.length_c   1.000
_cell.angle_alpha   90.00
_cell.angle_beta   90.00
_cell.angle_gamma   90.00
#
_symmetry.space_group_name_H-M   'P 1'
#
loop_
_entity.id
_entity.type
_entity.pdbx_description
1 polymer ?
#
loop_
_entity_poly.entity_id
_entity_poly.type
_entity_poly.pdbx_seq_one_letter_code
_entity_poly.pdbx_strand_id
1 'polypeptide(L)'
;MTAARNRELVALVGVALLLTAGFTAVFIQEGSRVDNLSLIYGGYFLAICVATHIYLRLRLPHADPYLFPLMALLAAFGLVMIYRIDDGLARDQANLFVLGLVLFALTIHFLRDYELLERYRYLIATVGILLLLAPRLPGIGQQFNGAYLGVDIGPLEFQPAEFAKICLVVFLASYLREHREVLIVGARRVAGITLPPLKHFGPLLVVWGASMFMLVFIRDLGSSLMFFAAFLALLYVATARVSFVVIGMAMFLVGAWFFAGTVPHVGDRIDIWLDPYQRPQGDGYQVLQSIFAQADGGLFGQGFGQSLLFIPGSEPPIALLPAAQTDTIYSLIVNELGLFGASAVCLIYLLIAARGFKTAIIAGDGFSKLLATGLTAVFAIQAFVIIGGVTRVIPLTGVTLPFISYGGSSIVANFVLLALLLLVSDRARRAMAQDSANGFPA
;
A
#
# COMPACT_ATOMS: atom_id res chain seq x y z
N MET A 1 -2.50 -2.00 -30.26
CA MET A 1 -1.49 -1.33 -29.42
C MET A 1 -1.77 0.15 -29.22
N THR A 2 -1.95 0.94 -30.26
CA THR A 2 -2.26 2.39 -30.17
C THR A 2 -3.55 2.67 -29.38
N ALA A 3 -4.61 1.88 -29.57
CA ALA A 3 -5.88 2.09 -28.89
C ALA A 3 -5.82 1.95 -27.35
N ALA A 4 -5.04 0.98 -26.82
CA ALA A 4 -4.88 0.79 -25.37
C ALA A 4 -4.13 1.97 -24.73
N ARG A 5 -3.06 2.44 -25.36
CA ARG A 5 -2.29 3.59 -24.88
C ARG A 5 -3.06 4.91 -25.03
N ASN A 6 -3.91 5.04 -26.03
CA ASN A 6 -4.80 6.21 -26.14
C ASN A 6 -5.84 6.24 -25.01
N ARG A 7 -6.37 5.07 -24.56
CA ARG A 7 -7.26 4.98 -23.38
C ARG A 7 -6.55 5.43 -22.10
N GLU A 8 -5.27 5.10 -21.93
CA GLU A 8 -4.45 5.56 -20.80
C GLU A 8 -4.36 7.08 -20.78
N LEU A 9 -4.05 7.72 -21.93
CA LEU A 9 -3.97 9.17 -22.03
C LEU A 9 -5.32 9.84 -21.71
N VAL A 10 -6.42 9.35 -22.26
CA VAL A 10 -7.77 9.86 -21.97
C VAL A 10 -8.09 9.76 -20.47
N ALA A 11 -7.73 8.64 -19.83
CA ALA A 11 -7.93 8.50 -18.39
C ALA A 11 -7.10 9.50 -17.58
N LEU A 12 -5.83 9.76 -17.97
CA LEU A 12 -4.96 10.74 -17.30
C LEU A 12 -5.49 12.18 -17.45
N VAL A 13 -6.06 12.53 -18.59
CA VAL A 13 -6.75 13.83 -18.77
C VAL A 13 -7.93 13.93 -17.79
N GLY A 14 -8.74 12.87 -17.67
CA GLY A 14 -9.82 12.81 -16.69
C GLY A 14 -9.34 12.99 -15.25
N VAL A 15 -8.22 12.35 -14.89
CA VAL A 15 -7.59 12.50 -13.55
C VAL A 15 -7.16 13.95 -13.31
N ALA A 16 -6.53 14.60 -14.29
CA ALA A 16 -6.09 15.99 -14.14
C ALA A 16 -7.27 16.95 -14.00
N LEU A 17 -8.38 16.70 -14.71
CA LEU A 17 -9.62 17.49 -14.57
C LEU A 17 -10.22 17.31 -13.16
N LEU A 18 -10.24 16.09 -12.62
CA LEU A 18 -10.69 15.82 -11.24
C LEU A 18 -9.80 16.50 -10.20
N LEU A 19 -8.47 16.47 -10.39
CA LEU A 19 -7.53 17.19 -9.54
C LEU A 19 -7.80 18.71 -9.55
N THR A 20 -7.94 19.28 -10.74
CA THR A 20 -8.24 20.72 -10.89
C THR A 20 -9.56 21.08 -10.21
N ALA A 21 -10.61 20.29 -10.41
CA ALA A 21 -11.90 20.48 -9.75
C ALA A 21 -11.78 20.38 -8.21
N GLY A 22 -10.98 19.42 -7.70
CA GLY A 22 -10.72 19.27 -6.28
C GLY A 22 -10.03 20.48 -5.66
N PHE A 23 -8.95 20.98 -6.27
CA PHE A 23 -8.29 22.21 -5.81
C PHE A 23 -9.22 23.43 -5.90
N THR A 24 -10.01 23.54 -6.98
CA THR A 24 -10.99 24.61 -7.11
C THR A 24 -12.01 24.57 -5.97
N ALA A 25 -12.48 23.39 -5.60
CA ALA A 25 -13.42 23.23 -4.48
C ALA A 25 -12.80 23.67 -3.14
N VAL A 26 -11.52 23.33 -2.90
CA VAL A 26 -10.80 23.79 -1.69
C VAL A 26 -10.66 25.31 -1.68
N PHE A 27 -10.25 25.95 -2.78
CA PHE A 27 -10.09 27.41 -2.85
C PHE A 27 -11.42 28.17 -2.64
N ILE A 28 -12.53 27.67 -3.19
CA ILE A 28 -13.86 28.24 -2.96
C ILE A 28 -14.20 28.17 -1.47
N GLN A 29 -13.89 27.06 -0.82
CA GLN A 29 -14.19 26.85 0.60
C GLN A 29 -13.38 27.78 1.52
N GLU A 30 -12.12 28.02 1.19
CA GLU A 30 -11.25 28.92 1.95
C GLU A 30 -11.60 30.41 1.74
N GLY A 31 -12.61 30.71 0.93
CA GLY A 31 -13.00 32.08 0.60
C GLY A 31 -11.94 32.81 -0.22
N SER A 32 -10.94 32.10 -0.73
CA SER A 32 -9.95 32.64 -1.64
C SER A 32 -10.59 32.87 -3.02
N ARG A 33 -10.15 33.94 -3.73
CA ARG A 33 -10.59 34.12 -5.12
C ARG A 33 -10.14 32.88 -5.91
N VAL A 34 -11.04 32.40 -6.79
CA VAL A 34 -10.69 31.33 -7.74
C VAL A 34 -9.67 31.91 -8.71
N ASP A 35 -8.40 31.83 -8.33
CA ASP A 35 -7.29 32.22 -9.18
C ASP A 35 -6.96 31.07 -10.14
N ASN A 36 -6.17 31.38 -11.18
CA ASN A 36 -5.68 30.38 -12.14
C ASN A 36 -4.79 29.30 -11.51
N LEU A 37 -4.59 29.33 -10.19
CA LEU A 37 -3.66 28.44 -9.43
C LEU A 37 -4.11 26.99 -9.51
N SER A 38 -5.42 26.70 -9.41
CA SER A 38 -5.96 25.34 -9.57
C SER A 38 -5.70 24.77 -10.96
N LEU A 39 -5.83 25.61 -12.00
CA LEU A 39 -5.50 25.24 -13.38
C LEU A 39 -4.02 25.00 -13.57
N ILE A 40 -3.16 25.79 -12.91
CA ILE A 40 -1.70 25.63 -12.93
C ILE A 40 -1.32 24.30 -12.30
N TYR A 41 -1.85 23.96 -11.13
CA TYR A 41 -1.58 22.66 -10.46
C TYR A 41 -2.06 21.48 -11.28
N GLY A 42 -3.29 21.56 -11.84
CA GLY A 42 -3.81 20.56 -12.76
C GLY A 42 -2.95 20.41 -14.03
N GLY A 43 -2.49 21.52 -14.58
CA GLY A 43 -1.61 21.55 -15.75
C GLY A 43 -0.24 20.92 -15.50
N TYR A 44 0.41 21.23 -14.36
CA TYR A 44 1.67 20.61 -13.97
C TYR A 44 1.51 19.10 -13.75
N PHE A 45 0.47 18.70 -13.03
CA PHE A 45 0.20 17.28 -12.81
C PHE A 45 -0.03 16.55 -14.13
N LEU A 46 -0.84 17.12 -15.04
CA LEU A 46 -1.08 16.56 -16.36
C LEU A 46 0.22 16.46 -17.18
N ALA A 47 1.04 17.50 -17.17
CA ALA A 47 2.31 17.50 -17.91
C ALA A 47 3.24 16.38 -17.46
N ILE A 48 3.39 16.19 -16.15
CA ILE A 48 4.20 15.11 -15.57
C ILE A 48 3.62 13.73 -15.89
N CYS A 49 2.29 13.57 -15.78
CA CYS A 49 1.61 12.32 -16.14
C CYS A 49 1.72 12.01 -17.64
N VAL A 50 1.62 13.02 -18.51
CA VAL A 50 1.81 12.86 -19.96
C VAL A 50 3.24 12.49 -20.30
N ALA A 51 4.23 13.11 -19.65
CA ALA A 51 5.64 12.73 -19.82
C ALA A 51 5.87 11.26 -19.43
N THR A 52 5.30 10.82 -18.29
CA THR A 52 5.34 9.42 -17.86
C THR A 52 4.62 8.50 -18.84
N HIS A 53 3.44 8.91 -19.34
CA HIS A 53 2.70 8.18 -20.37
C HIS A 53 3.52 7.99 -21.66
N ILE A 54 4.18 9.05 -22.14
CA ILE A 54 5.06 8.98 -23.32
C ILE A 54 6.19 7.98 -23.06
N TYR A 55 6.81 8.05 -21.88
CA TYR A 55 7.85 7.11 -21.48
C TYR A 55 7.35 5.65 -21.47
N LEU A 56 6.19 5.39 -20.88
CA LEU A 56 5.55 4.06 -20.88
C LEU A 56 5.20 3.59 -22.28
N ARG A 57 4.70 4.48 -23.13
CA ARG A 57 4.38 4.16 -24.54
C ARG A 57 5.60 3.70 -25.32
N LEU A 58 6.78 4.27 -25.03
CA LEU A 58 8.04 3.93 -25.68
C LEU A 58 8.69 2.67 -25.11
N ARG A 59 8.63 2.49 -23.78
CA ARG A 59 9.36 1.41 -23.09
C ARG A 59 8.53 0.15 -22.84
N LEU A 60 7.24 0.32 -22.51
CA LEU A 60 6.31 -0.77 -22.13
C LEU A 60 5.01 -0.70 -22.93
N PRO A 61 5.05 -0.88 -24.26
CA PRO A 61 3.89 -0.67 -25.13
C PRO A 61 2.73 -1.63 -24.88
N HIS A 62 2.96 -2.81 -24.30
CA HIS A 62 1.95 -3.84 -24.02
C HIS A 62 1.44 -3.83 -22.58
N ALA A 63 2.06 -3.08 -21.65
CA ALA A 63 1.67 -3.05 -20.25
C ALA A 63 0.19 -2.64 -20.07
N ASP A 64 -0.40 -2.99 -18.93
CA ASP A 64 -1.79 -2.66 -18.61
C ASP A 64 -2.02 -1.14 -18.66
N PRO A 65 -2.98 -0.64 -19.47
CA PRO A 65 -3.19 0.79 -19.67
C PRO A 65 -3.95 1.46 -18.52
N TYR A 66 -4.43 0.71 -17.53
CA TYR A 66 -5.25 1.26 -16.45
C TYR A 66 -4.52 1.35 -15.11
N LEU A 67 -3.45 0.57 -14.89
CA LEU A 67 -2.73 0.57 -13.60
C LEU A 67 -2.15 1.95 -13.28
N PHE A 68 -1.44 2.58 -14.22
CA PHE A 68 -0.86 3.89 -13.99
C PHE A 68 -1.93 4.99 -13.77
N PRO A 69 -2.97 5.14 -14.61
CA PRO A 69 -4.04 6.12 -14.36
C PRO A 69 -4.79 5.93 -13.05
N LEU A 70 -5.06 4.69 -12.62
CA LEU A 70 -5.72 4.41 -11.34
C LEU A 70 -4.86 4.85 -10.15
N MET A 71 -3.55 4.58 -10.19
CA MET A 71 -2.64 5.04 -9.13
C MET A 71 -2.43 6.56 -9.18
N ALA A 72 -2.37 7.16 -10.38
CA ALA A 72 -2.34 8.60 -10.54
C ALA A 72 -3.61 9.26 -9.98
N LEU A 73 -4.78 8.62 -10.12
CA LEU A 73 -6.04 9.10 -9.54
C LEU A 73 -5.99 9.11 -8.00
N LEU A 74 -5.48 8.04 -7.38
CA LEU A 74 -5.29 8.02 -5.92
C LEU A 74 -4.32 9.11 -5.46
N ALA A 75 -3.20 9.28 -6.16
CA ALA A 75 -2.21 10.31 -5.82
C ALA A 75 -2.76 11.73 -6.02
N ALA A 76 -3.51 11.97 -7.09
CA ALA A 76 -4.18 13.24 -7.33
C ALA A 76 -5.18 13.57 -6.20
N PHE A 77 -6.01 12.59 -5.84
CA PHE A 77 -6.97 12.73 -4.76
C PHE A 77 -6.26 12.96 -3.41
N GLY A 78 -5.20 12.19 -3.11
CA GLY A 78 -4.38 12.36 -1.91
C GLY A 78 -3.75 13.76 -1.82
N LEU A 79 -3.21 14.29 -2.93
CA LEU A 79 -2.66 15.64 -2.97
C LEU A 79 -3.69 16.71 -2.62
N VAL A 80 -4.92 16.59 -3.14
CA VAL A 80 -6.00 17.53 -2.81
C VAL A 80 -6.39 17.44 -1.34
N MET A 81 -6.53 16.22 -0.79
CA MET A 81 -6.87 16.01 0.62
C MET A 81 -5.79 16.51 1.57
N ILE A 82 -4.51 16.30 1.23
CA ILE A 82 -3.38 16.78 2.04
C ILE A 82 -3.27 18.31 1.95
N TYR A 83 -3.46 18.89 0.76
CA TYR A 83 -3.46 20.35 0.59
C TYR A 83 -4.54 21.02 1.44
N ARG A 84 -5.74 20.43 1.49
CA ARG A 84 -6.85 20.89 2.34
C ARG A 84 -6.48 20.87 3.83
N ILE A 85 -5.56 19.99 4.28
CA ILE A 85 -5.11 19.91 5.67
C ILE A 85 -3.97 20.90 5.92
N ASP A 86 -2.95 20.88 5.04
CA ASP A 86 -1.75 21.70 5.14
C ASP A 86 -1.07 21.83 3.76
N ASP A 87 -0.88 23.07 3.30
CA ASP A 87 -0.29 23.36 1.98
C ASP A 87 1.22 23.04 1.92
N GLY A 88 1.93 23.10 3.04
CA GLY A 88 3.33 22.74 3.16
C GLY A 88 3.53 21.24 2.96
N LEU A 89 2.73 20.41 3.66
CA LEU A 89 2.74 18.96 3.49
C LEU A 89 2.36 18.53 2.07
N ALA A 90 1.43 19.25 1.43
CA ALA A 90 1.06 18.98 0.05
C ALA A 90 2.21 19.24 -0.94
N ARG A 91 3.00 20.31 -0.73
CA ARG A 91 4.22 20.57 -1.53
C ARG A 91 5.25 19.48 -1.37
N ASP A 92 5.49 19.03 -0.14
CA ASP A 92 6.41 17.93 0.13
C ASP A 92 5.93 16.64 -0.53
N GLN A 93 4.65 16.33 -0.42
CA GLN A 93 4.04 15.18 -1.09
C GLN A 93 4.15 15.28 -2.62
N ALA A 94 3.98 16.47 -3.20
CA ALA A 94 4.14 16.70 -4.63
C ALA A 94 5.59 16.50 -5.09
N ASN A 95 6.57 16.96 -4.31
CA ASN A 95 8.00 16.73 -4.58
C ASN A 95 8.33 15.23 -4.53
N LEU A 96 7.78 14.51 -3.53
CA LEU A 96 7.96 13.07 -3.37
C LEU A 96 7.23 12.27 -4.45
N PHE A 97 6.10 12.76 -4.96
CA PHE A 97 5.43 12.22 -6.15
C PHE A 97 6.34 12.29 -7.38
N VAL A 98 6.98 13.44 -7.62
CA VAL A 98 7.95 13.58 -8.74
C VAL A 98 9.13 12.66 -8.54
N LEU A 99 9.72 12.60 -7.33
CA LEU A 99 10.81 11.68 -7.01
C LEU A 99 10.40 10.22 -7.25
N GLY A 100 9.18 9.86 -6.83
CA GLY A 100 8.61 8.53 -7.05
C GLY A 100 8.50 8.19 -8.54
N LEU A 101 8.06 9.13 -9.38
CA LEU A 101 8.02 8.95 -10.83
C LEU A 101 9.41 8.85 -11.47
N VAL A 102 10.39 9.58 -10.95
CA VAL A 102 11.80 9.43 -11.41
C VAL A 102 12.31 8.03 -11.08
N LEU A 103 12.12 7.55 -9.84
CA LEU A 103 12.53 6.20 -9.46
C LEU A 103 11.73 5.12 -10.19
N PHE A 104 10.45 5.36 -10.48
CA PHE A 104 9.64 4.52 -11.35
C PHE A 104 10.28 4.39 -12.75
N ALA A 105 10.65 5.51 -13.37
CA ALA A 105 11.28 5.51 -14.67
C ALA A 105 12.67 4.83 -14.66
N LEU A 106 13.47 5.09 -13.61
CA LEU A 106 14.76 4.43 -13.41
C LEU A 106 14.61 2.93 -13.20
N THR A 107 13.63 2.50 -12.42
CA THR A 107 13.32 1.07 -12.22
C THR A 107 13.02 0.39 -13.56
N ILE A 108 12.14 0.96 -14.38
CA ILE A 108 11.84 0.42 -15.72
C ILE A 108 13.06 0.45 -16.63
N HIS A 109 13.91 1.47 -16.51
CA HIS A 109 15.09 1.61 -17.36
C HIS A 109 16.16 0.56 -17.05
N PHE A 110 16.48 0.36 -15.77
CA PHE A 110 17.57 -0.52 -15.33
C PHE A 110 17.14 -1.98 -15.14
N LEU A 111 15.88 -2.20 -14.70
CA LEU A 111 15.34 -3.55 -14.49
C LEU A 111 14.53 -4.06 -15.70
N ARG A 112 14.97 -3.74 -16.91
CA ARG A 112 14.34 -4.22 -18.13
C ARG A 112 14.21 -5.76 -18.14
N ASP A 113 15.19 -6.44 -17.58
CA ASP A 113 15.17 -7.87 -17.30
C ASP A 113 15.00 -8.09 -15.79
N TYR A 114 13.76 -8.04 -15.32
CA TYR A 114 13.43 -8.22 -13.91
C TYR A 114 13.68 -9.66 -13.42
N GLU A 115 13.97 -10.64 -14.30
CA GLU A 115 14.40 -11.98 -13.89
C GLU A 115 15.75 -11.96 -13.17
N LEU A 116 16.57 -10.91 -13.38
CA LEU A 116 17.77 -10.68 -12.57
C LEU A 116 17.46 -10.62 -11.07
N LEU A 117 16.28 -10.16 -10.68
CA LEU A 117 15.86 -10.13 -9.29
C LEU A 117 15.80 -11.55 -8.68
N GLU A 118 15.42 -12.55 -9.46
CA GLU A 118 15.42 -13.95 -9.03
C GLU A 118 16.85 -14.44 -8.77
N ARG A 119 17.80 -14.07 -9.61
CA ARG A 119 19.21 -14.46 -9.44
C ARG A 119 19.82 -13.90 -8.17
N TYR A 120 19.46 -12.66 -7.80
CA TYR A 120 20.01 -11.95 -6.64
C TYR A 120 19.10 -12.02 -5.40
N ARG A 121 18.16 -12.97 -5.34
CA ARG A 121 17.14 -13.10 -4.29
C ARG A 121 17.67 -13.06 -2.85
N TYR A 122 18.78 -13.71 -2.56
CA TYR A 122 19.38 -13.73 -1.20
C TYR A 122 20.00 -12.37 -0.84
N LEU A 123 20.63 -11.70 -1.80
CA LEU A 123 21.14 -10.34 -1.60
C LEU A 123 19.97 -9.37 -1.32
N ILE A 124 18.90 -9.49 -2.10
CA ILE A 124 17.69 -8.68 -1.94
C ILE A 124 17.03 -8.95 -0.58
N ALA A 125 16.95 -10.24 -0.16
CA ALA A 125 16.45 -10.59 1.16
C ALA A 125 17.30 -10.00 2.29
N THR A 126 18.62 -10.06 2.16
CA THR A 126 19.55 -9.47 3.14
C THR A 126 19.36 -7.95 3.22
N VAL A 127 19.26 -7.26 2.09
CA VAL A 127 18.95 -5.81 2.05
C VAL A 127 17.60 -5.55 2.72
N GLY A 128 16.56 -6.34 2.42
CA GLY A 128 15.25 -6.21 3.05
C GLY A 128 15.30 -6.35 4.57
N ILE A 129 16.04 -7.33 5.08
CA ILE A 129 16.23 -7.55 6.53
C ILE A 129 17.01 -6.38 7.14
N LEU A 130 18.08 -5.91 6.51
CA LEU A 130 18.85 -4.76 7.00
C LEU A 130 17.99 -3.49 7.04
N LEU A 131 17.15 -3.27 6.05
CA LEU A 131 16.18 -2.16 6.04
C LEU A 131 15.19 -2.27 7.20
N LEU A 132 14.68 -3.48 7.52
CA LEU A 132 13.77 -3.67 8.66
C LEU A 132 14.46 -3.43 10.01
N LEU A 133 15.75 -3.69 10.13
CA LEU A 133 16.52 -3.48 11.36
C LEU A 133 17.01 -2.04 11.49
N ALA A 134 17.11 -1.28 10.40
CA ALA A 134 17.67 0.07 10.38
C ALA A 134 17.04 1.03 11.41
N PRO A 135 15.70 1.06 11.64
CA PRO A 135 15.11 1.95 12.63
C PRO A 135 15.51 1.68 14.08
N ARG A 136 16.13 0.52 14.36
CA ARG A 136 16.63 0.14 15.68
C ARG A 136 18.10 0.53 15.91
N LEU A 137 18.79 1.00 14.88
CA LEU A 137 20.20 1.37 15.03
C LEU A 137 20.31 2.66 15.85
N PRO A 138 21.17 2.66 16.88
CA PRO A 138 21.38 3.85 17.70
C PRO A 138 21.95 5.01 16.85
N GLY A 139 21.44 6.20 17.07
CA GLY A 139 21.90 7.43 16.42
C GLY A 139 21.22 7.77 15.08
N ILE A 140 20.51 6.84 14.45
CA ILE A 140 19.80 7.08 13.19
C ILE A 140 18.32 6.68 13.25
N GLY A 141 17.94 5.81 14.16
CA GLY A 141 16.56 5.32 14.29
C GLY A 141 15.65 6.35 14.97
N GLN A 142 14.45 6.54 14.43
CA GLN A 142 13.41 7.42 14.98
C GLN A 142 12.21 6.61 15.46
N GLN A 143 11.65 7.07 16.59
CA GLN A 143 10.40 6.56 17.13
C GLN A 143 9.23 7.48 16.77
N PHE A 144 8.17 6.90 16.22
CA PHE A 144 6.88 7.57 16.03
C PHE A 144 5.84 6.82 16.86
N ASN A 145 5.18 7.53 17.77
CA ASN A 145 4.15 6.95 18.65
C ASN A 145 4.59 5.64 19.36
N GLY A 146 5.86 5.57 19.77
CA GLY A 146 6.42 4.42 20.46
C GLY A 146 6.87 3.24 19.58
N ALA A 147 6.67 3.31 18.26
CA ALA A 147 7.16 2.34 17.28
C ALA A 147 8.42 2.86 16.57
N TYR A 148 9.36 1.95 16.27
CA TYR A 148 10.60 2.27 15.55
C TYR A 148 10.33 2.17 14.04
N LEU A 149 9.84 3.25 13.44
CA LEU A 149 9.36 3.25 12.05
C LEU A 149 10.30 3.96 11.07
N GLY A 150 11.02 4.98 11.53
CA GLY A 150 11.80 5.86 10.68
C GLY A 150 13.31 5.77 10.91
N VAL A 151 14.03 6.23 9.91
CA VAL A 151 15.46 6.50 9.94
C VAL A 151 15.66 7.94 9.51
N ASP A 152 16.41 8.70 10.31
CA ASP A 152 16.78 10.07 10.00
C ASP A 152 17.99 10.07 9.06
N ILE A 153 17.78 10.53 7.83
CA ILE A 153 18.85 10.74 6.86
C ILE A 153 18.89 12.24 6.52
N GLY A 154 19.25 13.06 7.50
CA GLY A 154 19.30 14.51 7.37
C GLY A 154 17.90 15.13 7.23
N PRO A 155 17.57 15.82 6.12
CA PRO A 155 16.27 16.47 5.97
C PRO A 155 15.11 15.52 5.57
N LEU A 156 15.39 14.22 5.38
CA LEU A 156 14.44 13.24 4.87
C LEU A 156 14.11 12.19 5.92
N GLU A 157 12.85 12.13 6.31
CA GLU A 157 12.30 11.02 7.07
C GLU A 157 12.10 9.81 6.15
N PHE A 158 12.88 8.77 6.38
CA PHE A 158 12.84 7.56 5.56
C PHE A 158 12.24 6.41 6.36
N GLN A 159 11.20 5.76 5.82
CA GLN A 159 10.62 4.54 6.38
C GLN A 159 11.13 3.30 5.64
N PRO A 160 12.12 2.59 6.18
CA PRO A 160 12.75 1.47 5.48
C PRO A 160 11.81 0.31 5.22
N ALA A 161 10.79 0.11 6.06
CA ALA A 161 9.81 -0.97 5.93
C ALA A 161 9.06 -0.94 4.59
N GLU A 162 8.83 0.27 4.03
CA GLU A 162 8.16 0.45 2.75
C GLU A 162 8.96 -0.14 1.56
N PHE A 163 10.28 -0.10 1.60
CA PHE A 163 11.15 -0.73 0.61
C PHE A 163 11.41 -2.21 0.93
N ALA A 164 11.51 -2.53 2.22
CA ALA A 164 11.70 -3.91 2.67
C ALA A 164 10.55 -4.83 2.22
N LYS A 165 9.31 -4.34 2.15
CA LYS A 165 8.16 -5.11 1.64
C LYS A 165 8.39 -5.60 0.21
N ILE A 166 8.96 -4.74 -0.67
CA ILE A 166 9.26 -5.11 -2.06
C ILE A 166 10.36 -6.17 -2.09
N CYS A 167 11.43 -5.97 -1.32
CA CYS A 167 12.53 -6.93 -1.22
C CYS A 167 12.04 -8.31 -0.75
N LEU A 168 11.18 -8.35 0.27
CA LEU A 168 10.62 -9.59 0.80
C LEU A 168 9.69 -10.27 -0.21
N VAL A 169 8.86 -9.51 -0.94
CA VAL A 169 8.00 -10.06 -2.01
C VAL A 169 8.86 -10.70 -3.11
N VAL A 170 9.91 -10.02 -3.57
CA VAL A 170 10.84 -10.56 -4.59
C VAL A 170 11.50 -11.86 -4.10
N PHE A 171 12.01 -11.85 -2.87
CA PHE A 171 12.61 -13.04 -2.27
C PHE A 171 11.60 -14.19 -2.16
N LEU A 172 10.42 -13.94 -1.60
CA LEU A 172 9.39 -14.96 -1.40
C LEU A 172 8.88 -15.53 -2.73
N ALA A 173 8.68 -14.69 -3.75
CA ALA A 173 8.26 -15.12 -5.07
C ALA A 173 9.27 -16.09 -5.70
N SER A 174 10.57 -15.74 -5.61
CA SER A 174 11.64 -16.59 -6.11
C SER A 174 11.80 -17.88 -5.30
N TYR A 175 11.78 -17.77 -3.96
CA TYR A 175 11.93 -18.90 -3.06
C TYR A 175 10.79 -19.91 -3.21
N LEU A 176 9.55 -19.45 -3.23
CA LEU A 176 8.37 -20.31 -3.37
C LEU A 176 8.29 -20.96 -4.76
N ARG A 177 8.75 -20.28 -5.82
CA ARG A 177 8.85 -20.89 -7.14
C ARG A 177 9.74 -22.12 -7.11
N GLU A 178 10.93 -22.01 -6.54
CA GLU A 178 11.93 -23.10 -6.50
C GLU A 178 11.49 -24.26 -5.62
N HIS A 179 10.87 -23.97 -4.49
CA HIS A 179 10.50 -25.00 -3.49
C HIS A 179 9.05 -25.49 -3.61
N ARG A 180 8.33 -25.06 -4.66
CA ARG A 180 6.91 -25.41 -4.85
C ARG A 180 6.66 -26.92 -4.81
N GLU A 181 7.45 -27.70 -5.53
CA GLU A 181 7.25 -29.17 -5.62
C GLU A 181 7.43 -29.84 -4.26
N VAL A 182 8.43 -29.41 -3.51
CA VAL A 182 8.73 -29.94 -2.16
C VAL A 182 7.58 -29.67 -1.20
N LEU A 183 6.93 -28.51 -1.30
CA LEU A 183 5.78 -28.12 -0.48
C LEU A 183 4.51 -28.93 -0.85
N ILE A 184 4.39 -29.39 -2.10
CA ILE A 184 3.19 -30.08 -2.61
C ILE A 184 3.29 -31.59 -2.42
N VAL A 185 4.42 -32.24 -2.77
CA VAL A 185 4.55 -33.71 -2.92
C VAL A 185 4.54 -34.45 -1.57
N GLY A 186 4.98 -33.81 -0.50
CA GLY A 186 5.15 -34.45 0.81
C GLY A 186 3.93 -34.44 1.75
N ALA A 187 2.76 -33.98 1.32
CA ALA A 187 1.64 -33.74 2.21
C ALA A 187 0.94 -35.03 2.67
N ARG A 188 0.76 -35.18 3.98
CA ARG A 188 -0.05 -36.24 4.61
C ARG A 188 -1.44 -35.73 4.92
N ARG A 189 -2.46 -36.58 4.69
CA ARG A 189 -3.84 -36.31 5.16
C ARG A 189 -3.95 -36.74 6.63
N VAL A 190 -4.25 -35.76 7.50
CA VAL A 190 -4.55 -35.98 8.92
C VAL A 190 -5.92 -35.36 9.18
N ALA A 191 -6.89 -36.16 9.62
CA ALA A 191 -8.26 -35.72 9.90
C ALA A 191 -8.95 -34.93 8.75
N GLY A 192 -8.71 -35.36 7.50
CA GLY A 192 -9.27 -34.69 6.31
C GLY A 192 -8.52 -33.45 5.83
N ILE A 193 -7.56 -32.93 6.60
CA ILE A 193 -6.73 -31.78 6.25
C ILE A 193 -5.40 -32.28 5.69
N THR A 194 -5.00 -31.77 4.53
CA THR A 194 -3.68 -32.06 3.96
C THR A 194 -2.62 -31.20 4.64
N LEU A 195 -1.87 -31.81 5.54
CA LEU A 195 -0.75 -31.18 6.24
C LEU A 195 0.54 -31.43 5.46
N PRO A 196 1.36 -30.40 5.23
CA PRO A 196 2.70 -30.59 4.69
C PRO A 196 3.58 -31.31 5.73
N PRO A 197 4.62 -32.03 5.30
CA PRO A 197 5.58 -32.63 6.24
C PRO A 197 6.24 -31.57 7.09
N LEU A 198 6.43 -31.82 8.38
CA LEU A 198 7.04 -30.89 9.33
C LEU A 198 8.37 -30.32 8.85
N LYS A 199 9.18 -31.11 8.13
CA LYS A 199 10.46 -30.68 7.55
C LYS A 199 10.32 -29.54 6.52
N HIS A 200 9.13 -29.30 5.95
CA HIS A 200 8.86 -28.25 4.97
C HIS A 200 8.12 -27.04 5.58
N PHE A 201 7.87 -27.06 6.89
CA PHE A 201 7.34 -25.90 7.62
C PHE A 201 8.39 -24.81 7.87
N GLY A 202 9.68 -25.08 7.64
CA GLY A 202 10.77 -24.14 7.89
C GLY A 202 10.51 -22.73 7.35
N PRO A 203 10.18 -22.54 6.06
CA PRO A 203 9.89 -21.22 5.50
C PRO A 203 8.70 -20.50 6.17
N LEU A 204 7.64 -21.25 6.49
CA LEU A 204 6.49 -20.72 7.20
C LEU A 204 6.88 -20.22 8.61
N LEU A 205 7.67 -21.01 9.32
CA LEU A 205 8.16 -20.65 10.65
C LEU A 205 9.11 -19.46 10.61
N VAL A 206 9.99 -19.37 9.61
CA VAL A 206 10.92 -18.24 9.46
C VAL A 206 10.16 -16.93 9.21
N VAL A 207 9.19 -16.93 8.28
CA VAL A 207 8.41 -15.72 7.98
C VAL A 207 7.48 -15.37 9.13
N TRP A 208 6.86 -16.37 9.79
CA TRP A 208 6.09 -16.15 11.00
C TRP A 208 6.95 -15.56 12.12
N GLY A 209 8.12 -16.14 12.37
CA GLY A 209 9.06 -15.64 13.36
C GLY A 209 9.54 -14.22 13.06
N ALA A 210 9.84 -13.90 11.80
CA ALA A 210 10.21 -12.57 11.39
C ALA A 210 9.05 -11.57 11.60
N SER A 211 7.80 -11.95 11.31
CA SER A 211 6.63 -11.11 11.54
C SER A 211 6.39 -10.88 13.04
N MET A 212 6.57 -11.91 13.87
CA MET A 212 6.49 -11.78 15.34
C MET A 212 7.64 -10.93 15.90
N PHE A 213 8.84 -11.08 15.34
CA PHE A 213 9.95 -10.22 15.69
C PHE A 213 9.65 -8.74 15.39
N MET A 214 9.09 -8.43 14.23
CA MET A 214 8.66 -7.07 13.90
C MET A 214 7.61 -6.55 14.87
N LEU A 215 6.63 -7.38 15.21
CA LEU A 215 5.57 -7.01 16.17
C LEU A 215 6.13 -6.61 17.53
N VAL A 216 7.10 -7.37 18.03
CA VAL A 216 7.63 -7.21 19.40
C VAL A 216 8.77 -6.19 19.46
N PHE A 217 9.77 -6.32 18.57
CA PHE A 217 10.99 -5.51 18.62
C PHE A 217 10.88 -4.16 17.93
N ILE A 218 10.20 -4.10 16.80
CA ILE A 218 9.99 -2.87 16.04
C ILE A 218 8.74 -2.15 16.55
N ARG A 219 7.82 -2.89 17.19
CA ARG A 219 6.52 -2.42 17.68
C ARG A 219 5.58 -1.97 16.55
N ASP A 220 5.73 -2.59 15.38
CA ASP A 220 4.95 -2.28 14.20
C ASP A 220 3.96 -3.42 13.90
N LEU A 221 2.75 -3.27 14.41
CA LEU A 221 1.65 -4.20 14.17
C LEU A 221 1.24 -4.24 12.69
N GLY A 222 1.25 -3.07 12.03
CA GLY A 222 0.80 -2.92 10.65
C GLY A 222 1.68 -3.66 9.67
N SER A 223 2.99 -3.39 9.70
CA SER A 223 3.93 -4.08 8.82
C SER A 223 4.00 -5.58 9.12
N SER A 224 3.94 -5.99 10.40
CA SER A 224 3.90 -7.40 10.78
C SER A 224 2.72 -8.13 10.15
N LEU A 225 1.51 -7.58 10.29
CA LEU A 225 0.29 -8.14 9.69
C LEU A 225 0.38 -8.17 8.17
N MET A 226 0.84 -7.07 7.55
CA MET A 226 0.96 -6.93 6.11
C MET A 226 1.94 -7.95 5.51
N PHE A 227 3.13 -8.10 6.08
CA PHE A 227 4.13 -9.06 5.58
C PHE A 227 3.65 -10.50 5.71
N PHE A 228 3.03 -10.83 6.84
CA PHE A 228 2.54 -12.17 7.05
C PHE A 228 1.35 -12.51 6.13
N ALA A 229 0.41 -11.59 5.97
CA ALA A 229 -0.72 -11.78 5.07
C ALA A 229 -0.29 -11.87 3.59
N ALA A 230 0.69 -11.06 3.16
CA ALA A 230 1.27 -11.14 1.83
C ALA A 230 1.98 -12.50 1.59
N PHE A 231 2.71 -12.99 2.60
CA PHE A 231 3.32 -14.31 2.55
C PHE A 231 2.26 -15.42 2.42
N LEU A 232 1.17 -15.37 3.18
CA LEU A 232 0.09 -16.36 3.07
C LEU A 232 -0.58 -16.33 1.69
N ALA A 233 -0.78 -15.13 1.12
CA ALA A 233 -1.30 -14.98 -0.24
C ALA A 233 -0.37 -15.63 -1.27
N LEU A 234 0.94 -15.36 -1.19
CA LEU A 234 1.95 -15.98 -2.06
C LEU A 234 2.00 -17.50 -1.89
N LEU A 235 1.97 -17.98 -0.65
CA LEU A 235 1.99 -19.40 -0.32
C LEU A 235 0.75 -20.11 -0.87
N TYR A 236 -0.42 -19.48 -0.79
CA TYR A 236 -1.64 -19.99 -1.40
C TYR A 236 -1.52 -20.10 -2.92
N VAL A 237 -1.08 -19.04 -3.59
CA VAL A 237 -0.94 -19.05 -5.06
C VAL A 237 0.13 -20.02 -5.53
N ALA A 238 1.22 -20.19 -4.77
CA ALA A 238 2.28 -21.14 -5.08
C ALA A 238 1.83 -22.60 -4.94
N THR A 239 1.02 -22.92 -3.91
CA THR A 239 0.68 -24.30 -3.53
C THR A 239 -0.75 -24.71 -3.89
N ALA A 240 -1.64 -23.76 -4.14
CA ALA A 240 -3.10 -23.94 -4.31
C ALA A 240 -3.76 -24.67 -3.12
N ARG A 241 -3.20 -24.55 -1.89
CA ARG A 241 -3.69 -25.24 -0.69
C ARG A 241 -4.16 -24.28 0.37
N VAL A 242 -5.46 -24.27 0.63
CA VAL A 242 -6.09 -23.46 1.70
C VAL A 242 -5.57 -23.87 3.09
N SER A 243 -5.16 -25.12 3.29
CA SER A 243 -4.64 -25.61 4.59
C SER A 243 -3.44 -24.81 5.09
N PHE A 244 -2.54 -24.34 4.21
CA PHE A 244 -1.43 -23.49 4.61
C PHE A 244 -1.89 -22.12 5.12
N VAL A 245 -2.91 -21.56 4.48
CA VAL A 245 -3.48 -20.28 4.89
C VAL A 245 -4.15 -20.41 6.26
N VAL A 246 -4.93 -21.47 6.46
CA VAL A 246 -5.63 -21.71 7.73
C VAL A 246 -4.63 -21.93 8.88
N ILE A 247 -3.61 -22.77 8.66
CA ILE A 247 -2.57 -23.02 9.68
C ILE A 247 -1.78 -21.74 9.95
N GLY A 248 -1.34 -21.04 8.92
CA GLY A 248 -0.60 -19.79 9.08
C GLY A 248 -1.42 -18.74 9.82
N MET A 249 -2.69 -18.55 9.45
CA MET A 249 -3.59 -17.63 10.15
C MET A 249 -3.79 -18.03 11.62
N ALA A 250 -3.98 -19.32 11.90
CA ALA A 250 -4.07 -19.83 13.27
C ALA A 250 -2.78 -19.54 14.07
N MET A 251 -1.60 -19.79 13.48
CA MET A 251 -0.31 -19.48 14.09
C MET A 251 -0.16 -17.98 14.37
N PHE A 252 -0.57 -17.12 13.43
CA PHE A 252 -0.52 -15.67 13.60
C PHE A 252 -1.44 -15.21 14.73
N LEU A 253 -2.67 -15.69 14.77
CA LEU A 253 -3.65 -15.36 15.82
C LEU A 253 -3.19 -15.84 17.21
N VAL A 254 -2.65 -17.05 17.31
CA VAL A 254 -2.08 -17.57 18.56
C VAL A 254 -0.88 -16.73 19.00
N GLY A 255 0.00 -16.38 18.08
CA GLY A 255 1.14 -15.50 18.37
C GLY A 255 0.69 -14.11 18.81
N ALA A 256 -0.25 -13.49 18.09
CA ALA A 256 -0.80 -12.18 18.42
C ALA A 256 -1.50 -12.18 19.80
N TRP A 257 -2.28 -13.22 20.09
CA TRP A 257 -2.92 -13.41 21.41
C TRP A 257 -1.90 -13.56 22.53
N PHE A 258 -0.86 -14.37 22.33
CA PHE A 258 0.21 -14.55 23.30
C PHE A 258 0.93 -13.21 23.58
N PHE A 259 1.29 -12.47 22.55
CA PHE A 259 1.97 -11.18 22.68
C PHE A 259 1.07 -10.08 23.19
N ALA A 260 -0.25 -10.14 22.96
CA ALA A 260 -1.21 -9.24 23.59
C ALA A 260 -1.19 -9.35 25.13
N GLY A 261 -1.02 -10.57 25.65
CA GLY A 261 -0.93 -10.79 27.10
C GLY A 261 0.44 -10.52 27.72
N THR A 262 1.52 -10.42 26.91
CA THR A 262 2.89 -10.33 27.43
C THR A 262 3.61 -9.02 27.06
N VAL A 263 3.15 -8.32 26.02
CA VAL A 263 3.79 -7.11 25.50
C VAL A 263 2.80 -5.93 25.58
N PRO A 264 3.02 -4.95 26.47
CA PRO A 264 2.05 -3.91 26.78
C PRO A 264 1.50 -3.17 25.56
N HIS A 265 2.37 -2.73 24.64
CA HIS A 265 1.93 -1.96 23.46
C HIS A 265 1.06 -2.76 22.48
N VAL A 266 1.13 -4.10 22.48
CA VAL A 266 0.25 -4.95 21.67
C VAL A 266 -1.09 -5.11 22.38
N GLY A 267 -1.07 -5.32 23.71
CA GLY A 267 -2.25 -5.38 24.56
C GLY A 267 -3.06 -4.10 24.47
N ASP A 268 -2.43 -2.93 24.66
CA ASP A 268 -3.08 -1.62 24.60
C ASP A 268 -3.82 -1.41 23.26
N ARG A 269 -3.23 -1.79 22.12
CA ARG A 269 -3.90 -1.67 20.81
C ARG A 269 -5.11 -2.57 20.66
N ILE A 270 -5.08 -3.77 21.24
CA ILE A 270 -6.22 -4.69 21.25
C ILE A 270 -7.31 -4.19 22.20
N ASP A 271 -6.95 -3.71 23.38
CA ASP A 271 -7.91 -3.15 24.33
C ASP A 271 -8.64 -1.93 23.76
N ILE A 272 -7.90 -1.01 23.14
CA ILE A 272 -8.47 0.17 22.46
C ILE A 272 -9.35 -0.23 21.28
N TRP A 273 -8.98 -1.25 20.53
CA TRP A 273 -9.78 -1.77 19.42
C TRP A 273 -11.11 -2.36 19.91
N LEU A 274 -11.08 -3.12 21.03
CA LEU A 274 -12.27 -3.73 21.61
C LEU A 274 -13.16 -2.70 22.30
N ASP A 275 -12.57 -1.80 23.10
CA ASP A 275 -13.31 -0.75 23.81
C ASP A 275 -12.51 0.55 23.93
N PRO A 276 -12.60 1.46 22.95
CA PRO A 276 -11.89 2.73 22.98
C PRO A 276 -12.44 3.71 24.03
N TYR A 277 -13.65 3.47 24.57
CA TYR A 277 -14.26 4.33 25.59
C TYR A 277 -13.64 4.19 26.97
N GLN A 278 -12.83 3.17 27.22
CA GLN A 278 -12.08 3.04 28.47
C GLN A 278 -10.99 4.11 28.64
N ARG A 279 -10.45 4.62 27.52
CA ARG A 279 -9.39 5.65 27.54
C ARG A 279 -9.71 6.80 26.55
N PRO A 280 -10.82 7.52 26.73
CA PRO A 280 -11.36 8.45 25.72
C PRO A 280 -10.50 9.71 25.51
N GLN A 281 -9.65 10.06 26.48
CA GLN A 281 -8.72 11.22 26.41
C GLN A 281 -7.25 10.81 26.22
N GLY A 282 -6.98 9.50 26.11
CA GLY A 282 -5.65 8.93 25.88
C GLY A 282 -5.54 8.28 24.52
N ASP A 283 -4.97 7.08 24.50
CA ASP A 283 -4.72 6.32 23.27
C ASP A 283 -6.00 5.93 22.51
N GLY A 284 -7.17 5.89 23.16
CA GLY A 284 -8.47 5.66 22.52
C GLY A 284 -9.03 6.87 21.77
N TYR A 285 -8.50 8.09 22.04
CA TYR A 285 -9.00 9.34 21.45
C TYR A 285 -9.01 9.32 19.92
N GLN A 286 -7.90 8.91 19.31
CA GLN A 286 -7.76 8.84 17.86
C GLN A 286 -8.82 7.91 17.22
N VAL A 287 -9.07 6.75 17.82
CA VAL A 287 -10.06 5.78 17.31
C VAL A 287 -11.48 6.32 17.46
N LEU A 288 -11.80 6.94 18.62
CA LEU A 288 -13.10 7.54 18.85
C LEU A 288 -13.41 8.68 17.89
N GLN A 289 -12.44 9.59 17.70
CA GLN A 289 -12.61 10.70 16.77
C GLN A 289 -12.74 10.22 15.32
N SER A 290 -12.04 9.14 14.95
CA SER A 290 -12.21 8.50 13.64
C SER A 290 -13.64 7.98 13.44
N ILE A 291 -14.23 7.33 14.46
CA ILE A 291 -15.59 6.82 14.41
C ILE A 291 -16.60 7.97 14.33
N PHE A 292 -16.43 9.02 15.15
CA PHE A 292 -17.32 10.18 15.14
C PHE A 292 -17.28 10.90 13.80
N ALA A 293 -16.08 11.14 13.25
CA ALA A 293 -15.93 11.75 11.93
C ALA A 293 -16.65 10.94 10.84
N GLN A 294 -16.55 9.60 10.88
CA GLN A 294 -17.24 8.73 9.93
C GLN A 294 -18.77 8.76 10.12
N ALA A 295 -19.25 8.77 11.37
CA ALA A 295 -20.68 8.83 11.67
C ALA A 295 -21.28 10.14 11.17
N ASP A 296 -20.60 11.26 11.39
CA ASP A 296 -21.05 12.59 10.95
C ASP A 296 -21.10 12.71 9.42
N GLY A 297 -20.24 11.98 8.70
CA GLY A 297 -20.21 11.99 7.24
C GLY A 297 -21.46 11.41 6.58
N GLY A 298 -22.14 10.45 7.21
CA GLY A 298 -23.36 9.84 6.67
C GLY A 298 -23.17 9.28 5.24
N LEU A 299 -24.21 9.44 4.39
CA LEU A 299 -24.19 8.92 3.01
C LEU A 299 -23.40 9.82 2.05
N PHE A 300 -23.57 11.13 2.14
CA PHE A 300 -23.08 12.11 1.16
C PHE A 300 -21.96 13.01 1.68
N GLY A 301 -21.63 12.91 2.95
CA GLY A 301 -20.65 13.75 3.61
C GLY A 301 -21.18 15.09 4.07
N GLN A 302 -20.37 15.77 4.89
CA GLN A 302 -20.63 17.14 5.34
C GLN A 302 -20.36 18.17 4.23
N GLY A 303 -19.69 17.76 3.18
CA GLY A 303 -19.21 18.59 2.08
C GLY A 303 -17.69 18.66 2.06
N PHE A 304 -17.14 18.76 0.87
CA PHE A 304 -15.71 18.81 0.67
C PHE A 304 -15.11 20.06 1.34
N GLY A 305 -14.10 19.88 2.19
CA GLY A 305 -13.47 20.95 2.95
C GLY A 305 -14.24 21.42 4.21
N GLN A 306 -15.40 20.84 4.54
CA GLN A 306 -16.25 21.27 5.67
C GLN A 306 -15.91 20.60 7.01
N SER A 307 -15.06 19.57 7.01
CA SER A 307 -14.64 18.91 8.27
C SER A 307 -13.88 19.86 9.17
N LEU A 308 -14.25 19.89 10.45
CA LEU A 308 -13.49 20.57 11.48
C LEU A 308 -12.29 19.70 11.88
N LEU A 309 -11.08 20.17 11.61
CA LEU A 309 -9.84 19.47 11.97
C LEU A 309 -9.38 19.77 13.39
N PHE A 310 -9.74 20.96 13.90
CA PHE A 310 -9.35 21.44 15.23
C PHE A 310 -10.55 22.02 15.97
N ILE A 311 -10.51 21.98 17.29
CA ILE A 311 -11.53 22.61 18.13
C ILE A 311 -11.44 24.13 17.98
N PRO A 312 -12.50 24.82 17.53
CA PRO A 312 -12.48 26.27 17.38
C PRO A 312 -12.17 26.98 18.69
N GLY A 313 -11.20 27.91 18.68
CA GLY A 313 -10.83 28.72 19.84
C GLY A 313 -10.01 27.99 20.91
N SER A 314 -9.55 26.77 20.68
CA SER A 314 -8.61 26.10 21.60
C SER A 314 -7.19 26.66 21.44
N GLU A 315 -6.53 26.95 22.55
CA GLU A 315 -5.11 27.35 22.62
C GLU A 315 -4.40 26.49 23.68
N PRO A 316 -3.47 25.61 23.28
CA PRO A 316 -3.03 25.28 21.90
C PRO A 316 -4.13 24.58 21.10
N PRO A 317 -4.04 24.56 19.74
CA PRO A 317 -5.01 23.90 18.89
C PRO A 317 -5.15 22.41 19.23
N ILE A 318 -6.36 21.97 19.57
CA ILE A 318 -6.67 20.57 19.87
C ILE A 318 -7.21 19.93 18.59
N ALA A 319 -6.51 18.90 18.09
CA ALA A 319 -6.94 18.19 16.90
C ALA A 319 -8.22 17.37 17.18
N LEU A 320 -9.30 17.65 16.45
CA LEU A 320 -10.51 16.82 16.45
C LEU A 320 -10.28 15.49 15.75
N LEU A 321 -9.50 15.49 14.66
CA LEU A 321 -9.10 14.26 13.99
C LEU A 321 -7.57 14.15 14.01
N PRO A 322 -6.98 13.49 15.03
CA PRO A 322 -5.53 13.33 15.11
C PRO A 322 -4.98 12.54 13.93
N ALA A 323 -3.79 12.94 13.45
CA ALA A 323 -3.12 12.30 12.30
C ALA A 323 -3.99 12.24 11.02
N ALA A 324 -4.80 13.29 10.77
CA ALA A 324 -5.69 13.38 9.62
C ALA A 324 -4.95 13.24 8.28
N GLN A 325 -3.69 13.66 8.21
CA GLN A 325 -2.86 13.57 7.01
C GLN A 325 -2.30 12.16 6.77
N THR A 326 -2.22 11.31 7.79
CA THR A 326 -1.60 9.97 7.72
C THR A 326 -2.60 8.85 7.99
N ASP A 327 -2.78 8.50 9.26
CA ASP A 327 -3.48 7.29 9.70
C ASP A 327 -5.00 7.39 9.56
N THR A 328 -5.57 8.58 9.77
CA THR A 328 -7.03 8.79 9.80
C THR A 328 -7.56 9.51 8.57
N ILE A 329 -6.77 9.65 7.51
CA ILE A 329 -7.18 10.33 6.26
C ILE A 329 -8.44 9.71 5.65
N TYR A 330 -8.62 8.39 5.78
CA TYR A 330 -9.83 7.73 5.29
C TYR A 330 -11.08 8.17 6.08
N SER A 331 -10.96 8.40 7.40
CA SER A 331 -12.06 8.94 8.21
C SER A 331 -12.41 10.37 7.81
N LEU A 332 -11.41 11.20 7.44
CA LEU A 332 -11.63 12.52 6.88
C LEU A 332 -12.39 12.44 5.53
N ILE A 333 -12.00 11.51 4.65
CA ILE A 333 -12.69 11.27 3.38
C ILE A 333 -14.15 10.87 3.60
N VAL A 334 -14.41 9.98 4.57
CA VAL A 334 -15.78 9.59 4.93
C VAL A 334 -16.56 10.78 5.48
N ASN A 335 -15.96 11.61 6.33
CA ASN A 335 -16.61 12.79 6.87
C ASN A 335 -17.02 13.78 5.78
N GLU A 336 -16.10 14.08 4.86
CA GLU A 336 -16.35 15.12 3.82
C GLU A 336 -17.16 14.62 2.63
N LEU A 337 -16.95 13.37 2.19
CA LEU A 337 -17.57 12.82 0.97
C LEU A 337 -18.58 11.70 1.25
N GLY A 338 -18.78 11.37 2.51
CA GLY A 338 -19.71 10.34 2.95
C GLY A 338 -19.34 8.93 2.49
N LEU A 339 -20.29 8.02 2.69
CA LEU A 339 -20.13 6.62 2.28
C LEU A 339 -19.91 6.46 0.77
N PHE A 340 -20.48 7.36 -0.07
CA PHE A 340 -20.27 7.33 -1.51
C PHE A 340 -18.81 7.59 -1.88
N GLY A 341 -18.19 8.66 -1.36
CA GLY A 341 -16.79 8.98 -1.62
C GLY A 341 -15.84 7.90 -1.08
N ALA A 342 -16.10 7.44 0.13
CA ALA A 342 -15.36 6.35 0.76
C ALA A 342 -15.41 5.05 -0.06
N SER A 343 -16.61 4.67 -0.55
CA SER A 343 -16.81 3.50 -1.40
C SER A 343 -16.11 3.64 -2.75
N ALA A 344 -16.12 4.84 -3.33
CA ALA A 344 -15.39 5.12 -4.58
C ALA A 344 -13.88 4.89 -4.40
N VAL A 345 -13.29 5.35 -3.30
CA VAL A 345 -11.88 5.09 -2.98
C VAL A 345 -11.61 3.59 -2.83
N CYS A 346 -12.43 2.86 -2.07
CA CYS A 346 -12.32 1.40 -1.97
C CYS A 346 -12.39 0.71 -3.33
N LEU A 347 -13.32 1.15 -4.20
CA LEU A 347 -13.46 0.61 -5.55
C LEU A 347 -12.20 0.81 -6.40
N ILE A 348 -11.52 1.96 -6.29
CA ILE A 348 -10.27 2.20 -7.01
C ILE A 348 -9.19 1.21 -6.54
N TYR A 349 -9.03 0.99 -5.23
CA TYR A 349 -8.09 -0.03 -4.70
C TYR A 349 -8.43 -1.43 -5.21
N LEU A 350 -9.71 -1.82 -5.21
CA LEU A 350 -10.17 -3.11 -5.75
C LEU A 350 -9.90 -3.24 -7.25
N LEU A 351 -10.08 -2.18 -8.03
CA LEU A 351 -9.77 -2.18 -9.47
C LEU A 351 -8.26 -2.35 -9.71
N ILE A 352 -7.41 -1.67 -8.93
CA ILE A 352 -5.95 -1.85 -9.00
C ILE A 352 -5.58 -3.31 -8.66
N ALA A 353 -6.13 -3.86 -7.58
CA ALA A 353 -5.90 -5.24 -7.18
C ALA A 353 -6.36 -6.22 -8.27
N ALA A 354 -7.56 -6.03 -8.83
CA ALA A 354 -8.07 -6.86 -9.92
C ALA A 354 -7.15 -6.83 -11.17
N ARG A 355 -6.60 -5.66 -11.52
CA ARG A 355 -5.64 -5.51 -12.63
C ARG A 355 -4.30 -6.17 -12.33
N GLY A 356 -3.80 -6.03 -11.11
CA GLY A 356 -2.58 -6.67 -10.67
C GLY A 356 -2.71 -8.21 -10.65
N PHE A 357 -3.78 -8.76 -10.08
CA PHE A 357 -4.04 -10.20 -10.12
C PHE A 357 -4.29 -10.72 -11.54
N LYS A 358 -4.95 -9.92 -12.40
CA LYS A 358 -5.05 -10.28 -13.82
C LYS A 358 -3.67 -10.40 -14.47
N THR A 359 -2.74 -9.50 -14.14
CA THR A 359 -1.35 -9.58 -14.60
C THR A 359 -0.70 -10.89 -14.13
N ALA A 360 -0.91 -11.29 -12.87
CA ALA A 360 -0.40 -12.55 -12.34
C ALA A 360 -0.99 -13.79 -13.05
N ILE A 361 -2.28 -13.77 -13.39
CA ILE A 361 -2.94 -14.88 -14.07
C ILE A 361 -2.40 -15.08 -15.48
N ILE A 362 -2.14 -13.99 -16.22
CA ILE A 362 -1.65 -14.06 -17.61
C ILE A 362 -0.12 -14.23 -17.70
N ALA A 363 0.62 -14.11 -16.59
CA ALA A 363 2.06 -14.33 -16.57
C ALA A 363 2.41 -15.78 -16.91
N GLY A 364 3.29 -15.98 -17.90
CA GLY A 364 3.62 -17.29 -18.44
C GLY A 364 4.57 -18.12 -17.59
N ASP A 365 5.35 -17.49 -16.71
CA ASP A 365 6.33 -18.15 -15.86
C ASP A 365 5.99 -18.03 -14.36
N GLY A 366 6.51 -18.98 -13.56
CA GLY A 366 6.18 -19.09 -12.14
C GLY A 366 6.69 -17.92 -11.30
N PHE A 367 7.86 -17.35 -11.62
CA PHE A 367 8.40 -16.20 -10.89
C PHE A 367 7.58 -14.94 -11.14
N SER A 368 7.31 -14.62 -12.41
CA SER A 368 6.47 -13.48 -12.79
C SER A 368 5.08 -13.55 -12.19
N LYS A 369 4.47 -14.75 -12.19
CA LYS A 369 3.17 -15.00 -11.57
C LYS A 369 3.18 -14.69 -10.07
N LEU A 370 4.15 -15.23 -9.34
CA LEU A 370 4.27 -15.01 -7.89
C LEU A 370 4.69 -13.57 -7.56
N LEU A 371 5.58 -12.97 -8.35
CA LEU A 371 5.99 -11.57 -8.18
C LEU A 371 4.79 -10.62 -8.34
N ALA A 372 4.04 -10.73 -9.43
CA ALA A 372 2.85 -9.90 -9.64
C ALA A 372 1.78 -10.14 -8.55
N THR A 373 1.60 -11.39 -8.13
CA THR A 373 0.70 -11.73 -7.00
C THR A 373 1.14 -11.04 -5.72
N GLY A 374 2.42 -11.15 -5.35
CA GLY A 374 2.94 -10.60 -4.10
C GLY A 374 2.90 -9.08 -4.06
N LEU A 375 3.30 -8.41 -5.15
CA LEU A 375 3.24 -6.95 -5.27
C LEU A 375 1.80 -6.44 -5.16
N THR A 376 0.86 -7.12 -5.83
CA THR A 376 -0.56 -6.78 -5.77
C THR A 376 -1.15 -7.04 -4.39
N ALA A 377 -0.81 -8.18 -3.78
CA ALA A 377 -1.30 -8.55 -2.45
C ALA A 377 -0.82 -7.56 -1.38
N VAL A 378 0.47 -7.20 -1.38
CA VAL A 378 1.01 -6.20 -0.44
C VAL A 378 0.27 -4.87 -0.57
N PHE A 379 0.08 -4.38 -1.79
CA PHE A 379 -0.65 -3.13 -2.04
C PHE A 379 -2.11 -3.19 -1.54
N ALA A 380 -2.83 -4.26 -1.89
CA ALA A 380 -4.23 -4.43 -1.51
C ALA A 380 -4.39 -4.64 0.01
N ILE A 381 -3.51 -5.43 0.63
CA ILE A 381 -3.51 -5.68 2.08
C ILE A 381 -3.18 -4.38 2.83
N GLN A 382 -2.24 -3.57 2.36
CA GLN A 382 -1.92 -2.28 2.98
C GLN A 382 -3.14 -1.36 2.99
N ALA A 383 -3.86 -1.25 1.87
CA ALA A 383 -5.10 -0.48 1.81
C ALA A 383 -6.18 -1.07 2.75
N PHE A 384 -6.33 -2.39 2.80
CA PHE A 384 -7.27 -3.05 3.72
C PHE A 384 -6.92 -2.81 5.18
N VAL A 385 -5.63 -2.89 5.55
CA VAL A 385 -5.18 -2.74 6.94
C VAL A 385 -5.44 -1.33 7.46
N ILE A 386 -5.22 -0.28 6.67
CA ILE A 386 -5.50 1.08 7.11
C ILE A 386 -7.01 1.38 7.16
N ILE A 387 -7.74 1.03 6.11
CA ILE A 387 -9.20 1.22 6.06
C ILE A 387 -9.87 0.39 7.17
N GLY A 388 -9.48 -0.87 7.33
CA GLY A 388 -9.98 -1.75 8.38
C GLY A 388 -9.64 -1.27 9.79
N GLY A 389 -8.47 -0.65 9.98
CA GLY A 389 -8.04 -0.05 11.24
C GLY A 389 -8.93 1.11 11.67
N VAL A 390 -9.16 2.08 10.78
CA VAL A 390 -9.99 3.27 11.10
C VAL A 390 -11.48 2.95 11.18
N THR A 391 -11.94 1.88 10.51
CA THR A 391 -13.33 1.40 10.59
C THR A 391 -13.55 0.36 11.70
N ARG A 392 -12.53 0.09 12.54
CA ARG A 392 -12.57 -0.91 13.62
C ARG A 392 -12.85 -2.36 13.18
N VAL A 393 -12.60 -2.71 11.93
CA VAL A 393 -12.62 -4.13 11.49
C VAL A 393 -11.43 -4.89 12.09
N ILE A 394 -10.28 -4.20 12.21
CA ILE A 394 -9.05 -4.68 12.85
C ILE A 394 -8.47 -3.57 13.75
N PRO A 395 -7.50 -3.86 14.65
CA PRO A 395 -6.83 -2.82 15.42
C PRO A 395 -6.15 -1.77 14.53
N LEU A 396 -6.16 -0.50 14.94
CA LEU A 396 -5.48 0.59 14.22
C LEU A 396 -3.96 0.35 14.22
N THR A 397 -3.33 0.46 13.06
CA THR A 397 -1.96 -0.02 12.84
C THR A 397 -0.92 1.07 12.60
N GLY A 398 -1.32 2.28 12.19
CA GLY A 398 -0.38 3.37 11.89
C GLY A 398 0.38 3.19 10.58
N VAL A 399 -0.19 2.48 9.61
CA VAL A 399 0.35 2.33 8.25
C VAL A 399 -0.29 3.38 7.34
N THR A 400 0.42 3.87 6.34
CA THR A 400 -0.11 4.86 5.38
C THR A 400 -1.00 4.23 4.32
N LEU A 401 -2.08 4.93 3.93
CA LEU A 401 -2.94 4.55 2.80
C LEU A 401 -2.22 4.84 1.47
N PRO A 402 -1.89 3.83 0.66
CA PRO A 402 -1.03 3.99 -0.51
C PRO A 402 -1.50 5.09 -1.45
N PHE A 403 -0.62 6.02 -1.82
CA PHE A 403 -0.85 7.21 -2.66
C PHE A 403 -1.78 8.28 -2.09
N ILE A 404 -2.62 8.00 -1.09
CA ILE A 404 -3.55 8.98 -0.50
C ILE A 404 -2.97 9.64 0.74
N SER A 405 -2.50 8.85 1.74
CA SER A 405 -1.90 9.41 2.95
C SER A 405 -0.61 10.17 2.66
N TYR A 406 -0.33 11.17 3.46
CA TYR A 406 1.00 11.75 3.53
C TYR A 406 2.00 10.69 3.99
N GLY A 407 3.06 10.49 3.19
CA GLY A 407 4.09 9.51 3.51
C GLY A 407 5.12 9.40 2.38
N GLY A 408 6.25 10.09 2.57
CA GLY A 408 7.27 10.19 1.52
C GLY A 408 7.82 8.87 1.05
N SER A 409 8.21 8.01 1.97
CA SER A 409 8.75 6.69 1.62
C SER A 409 7.70 5.78 1.00
N SER A 410 6.44 5.90 1.46
CA SER A 410 5.34 5.08 0.97
C SER A 410 5.02 5.38 -0.49
N ILE A 411 4.89 6.67 -0.86
CA ILE A 411 4.59 7.05 -2.25
C ILE A 411 5.70 6.60 -3.20
N VAL A 412 6.96 6.79 -2.80
CA VAL A 412 8.13 6.41 -3.60
C VAL A 412 8.22 4.89 -3.76
N ALA A 413 8.08 4.13 -2.68
CA ALA A 413 8.11 2.67 -2.72
C ALA A 413 6.95 2.10 -3.56
N ASN A 414 5.75 2.67 -3.47
CA ASN A 414 4.62 2.22 -4.26
C ASN A 414 4.77 2.55 -5.76
N PHE A 415 5.52 3.60 -6.14
CA PHE A 415 5.90 3.81 -7.54
C PHE A 415 6.90 2.77 -8.04
N VAL A 416 7.88 2.35 -7.22
CA VAL A 416 8.79 1.23 -7.56
C VAL A 416 8.00 -0.07 -7.69
N LEU A 417 7.06 -0.34 -6.80
CA LEU A 417 6.14 -1.48 -6.87
C LEU A 417 5.34 -1.47 -8.19
N LEU A 418 4.77 -0.31 -8.56
CA LEU A 418 4.05 -0.14 -9.83
C LEU A 418 4.95 -0.41 -11.03
N ALA A 419 6.19 0.07 -11.01
CA ALA A 419 7.15 -0.16 -12.09
C ALA A 419 7.39 -1.66 -12.32
N LEU A 420 7.63 -2.41 -11.25
CA LEU A 420 7.80 -3.86 -11.31
C LEU A 420 6.54 -4.57 -11.84
N LEU A 421 5.37 -4.17 -11.36
CA LEU A 421 4.09 -4.75 -11.80
C LEU A 421 3.85 -4.46 -13.30
N LEU A 422 4.18 -3.27 -13.79
CA LEU A 422 4.05 -2.93 -15.22
C LEU A 422 5.08 -3.66 -16.09
N LEU A 423 6.30 -3.90 -15.60
CA LEU A 423 7.29 -4.74 -16.29
C LEU A 423 6.78 -6.17 -16.49
N VAL A 424 6.24 -6.78 -15.43
CA VAL A 424 5.59 -8.10 -15.53
C VAL A 424 4.41 -8.07 -16.49
N SER A 425 3.57 -7.03 -16.40
CA SER A 425 2.39 -6.87 -17.27
C SER A 425 2.76 -6.74 -18.75
N ASP A 426 3.79 -5.97 -19.08
CA ASP A 426 4.24 -5.79 -20.48
C ASP A 426 4.71 -7.12 -21.05
N ARG A 427 5.55 -7.84 -20.31
CA ARG A 427 6.09 -9.13 -20.76
C ARG A 427 4.99 -10.17 -20.96
N ALA A 428 4.08 -10.30 -19.98
CA ALA A 428 2.99 -11.26 -20.03
C ALA A 428 2.06 -11.00 -21.22
N ARG A 429 1.68 -9.74 -21.44
CA ARG A 429 0.79 -9.36 -22.55
C ARG A 429 1.48 -9.43 -23.91
N ARG A 430 2.79 -9.18 -23.96
CA ARG A 430 3.59 -9.35 -25.18
C ARG A 430 3.61 -10.81 -25.63
N ALA A 431 3.83 -11.74 -24.68
CA ALA A 431 3.81 -13.17 -24.95
C ALA A 431 2.44 -13.61 -25.49
N MET A 432 1.33 -13.23 -24.83
CA MET A 432 -0.03 -13.52 -25.33
C MET A 432 -0.30 -12.99 -26.75
N ALA A 433 0.20 -11.78 -27.06
CA ALA A 433 0.03 -11.19 -28.38
C ALA A 433 0.80 -11.96 -29.46
N GLN A 434 1.97 -12.51 -29.12
CA GLN A 434 2.76 -13.37 -30.01
C GLN A 434 2.10 -14.72 -30.23
N ASP A 435 1.60 -15.36 -29.17
CA ASP A 435 0.89 -16.65 -29.27
C ASP A 435 -0.38 -16.53 -30.13
N SER A 436 -1.17 -15.47 -29.93
CA SER A 436 -2.33 -15.18 -30.76
C SER A 436 -1.98 -14.93 -32.23
N ALA A 437 -0.83 -14.29 -32.51
CA ALA A 437 -0.35 -14.07 -33.89
C ALA A 437 0.13 -15.37 -34.55
N ASN A 438 0.60 -16.35 -33.76
CA ASN A 438 1.05 -17.67 -34.21
C ASN A 438 -0.10 -18.70 -34.34
N GLY A 439 -1.37 -18.30 -34.10
CA GLY A 439 -2.54 -19.13 -34.26
C GLY A 439 -2.86 -20.07 -33.09
N PHE A 440 -2.21 -19.92 -31.95
CA PHE A 440 -2.58 -20.62 -30.72
C PHE A 440 -3.76 -19.91 -30.04
N PRO A 441 -4.85 -20.63 -29.65
CA PRO A 441 -5.94 -20.02 -28.89
C PRO A 441 -5.45 -19.52 -27.54
N ALA A 442 -5.88 -18.30 -27.14
CA ALA A 442 -5.53 -17.64 -25.89
C ALA A 442 -6.20 -18.29 -24.68
#